data_0c02c9d3ac1ce6efb318342987c04310
#
_entry.id   0c02c9d3ac1ce6efb318342987c04310
#
_cell.length_a   1.000
_cell.length_b   1.000
_cell.length_c   1.000
_cell.angle_alpha   90.00
_cell.angle_beta   90.00
_cell.angle_gamma   90.00
#
_symmetry.space_group_name_H-M   'P 1'
#
loop_
_entity.id
_entity.type
_entity.pdbx_description
1 polymer ?
#
loop_
_entity_poly.entity_id
_entity_poly.type
_entity_poly.pdbx_seq_one_letter_code
_entity_poly.pdbx_strand_id
1 'polypeptide(L)'
;MLTYEKLKKKPRRFLALTSLSVEKFDELLPAFKKAWAADVEKRAYAKPRKRKVGGGRKPTLKSLEDMLLFILLYFKIYPLQQVQGTLFGMTQGQANDWIQRLTPILQAALKEEALLPEREPVNLEQVLGEYDLLEFTIDGTERRRQRPQDNVEQKEYYSGKKSPYLDQ
;
A
#
# COMPACT_ATOMS: atom_id res chain seq x y z
N MET A 1 -6.33 -13.03 -18.48
CA MET A 1 -6.32 -12.91 -17.04
C MET A 1 -4.89 -13.07 -16.55
N LEU A 2 -4.40 -12.10 -15.79
CA LEU A 2 -3.08 -12.12 -15.18
C LEU A 2 -3.12 -13.03 -13.95
N THR A 3 -2.09 -13.89 -13.78
CA THR A 3 -1.94 -14.76 -12.61
C THR A 3 -0.47 -14.84 -12.21
N TYR A 4 -0.19 -15.13 -10.94
CA TYR A 4 1.15 -15.34 -10.42
C TYR A 4 1.91 -16.41 -11.23
N GLU A 5 1.28 -17.58 -11.46
CA GLU A 5 1.88 -18.69 -12.19
C GLU A 5 2.32 -18.34 -13.63
N LYS A 6 1.59 -17.47 -14.30
CA LYS A 6 1.96 -17.00 -15.65
C LYS A 6 3.07 -15.96 -15.60
N LEU A 7 3.02 -15.08 -14.60
CA LEU A 7 3.92 -13.94 -14.53
C LEU A 7 5.29 -14.32 -13.98
N LYS A 8 5.38 -15.24 -13.01
CA LYS A 8 6.66 -15.70 -12.44
C LYS A 8 7.60 -16.33 -13.48
N LYS A 9 7.07 -16.85 -14.58
CA LYS A 9 7.87 -17.36 -15.71
C LYS A 9 8.55 -16.25 -16.51
N LYS A 10 8.27 -14.98 -16.22
CA LYS A 10 8.80 -13.79 -16.92
C LYS A 10 9.36 -12.80 -15.87
N PRO A 11 10.53 -13.08 -15.25
CA PRO A 11 11.03 -12.32 -14.10
C PRO A 11 11.18 -10.81 -14.36
N ARG A 12 11.62 -10.40 -15.54
CA ARG A 12 11.71 -8.97 -15.90
C ARG A 12 10.36 -8.26 -15.88
N ARG A 13 9.29 -8.92 -16.38
CA ARG A 13 7.94 -8.37 -16.34
C ARG A 13 7.35 -8.41 -14.92
N PHE A 14 7.67 -9.45 -14.16
CA PHE A 14 7.27 -9.57 -12.77
C PHE A 14 7.81 -8.38 -11.96
N LEU A 15 9.11 -8.13 -12.05
CA LEU A 15 9.77 -7.00 -11.39
C LEU A 15 9.18 -5.64 -11.84
N ALA A 16 8.96 -5.45 -13.14
CA ALA A 16 8.37 -4.21 -13.66
C ALA A 16 6.95 -3.94 -13.14
N LEU A 17 6.14 -4.99 -12.92
CA LEU A 17 4.75 -4.88 -12.49
C LEU A 17 4.56 -4.87 -10.96
N THR A 18 5.52 -5.40 -10.19
CA THR A 18 5.40 -5.54 -8.73
C THR A 18 6.45 -4.77 -7.93
N SER A 19 7.53 -4.31 -8.56
CA SER A 19 8.77 -3.82 -7.94
C SER A 19 9.54 -4.85 -7.12
N LEU A 20 9.11 -6.09 -7.10
CA LEU A 20 9.77 -7.17 -6.38
C LEU A 20 10.31 -8.22 -7.35
N SER A 21 11.44 -8.82 -7.03
CA SER A 21 11.84 -10.08 -7.66
C SER A 21 10.91 -11.21 -7.21
N VAL A 22 10.93 -12.35 -7.90
CA VAL A 22 10.11 -13.50 -7.52
C VAL A 22 10.49 -14.00 -6.13
N GLU A 23 11.78 -14.01 -5.81
CA GLU A 23 12.32 -14.42 -4.51
C GLU A 23 11.80 -13.51 -3.38
N LYS A 24 11.89 -12.18 -3.56
CA LYS A 24 11.37 -11.21 -2.58
C LYS A 24 9.84 -11.28 -2.40
N PHE A 25 9.13 -11.61 -3.47
CA PHE A 25 7.70 -11.84 -3.39
C PHE A 25 7.39 -13.10 -2.56
N ASP A 26 8.15 -14.19 -2.78
CA ASP A 26 7.98 -15.44 -2.06
C ASP A 26 8.40 -15.30 -0.57
N GLU A 27 9.38 -14.44 -0.25
CA GLU A 27 9.73 -14.06 1.12
C GLU A 27 8.59 -13.31 1.84
N LEU A 28 7.89 -12.40 1.16
CA LEU A 28 6.76 -11.64 1.74
C LEU A 28 5.48 -12.49 1.88
N LEU A 29 5.32 -13.52 1.07
CA LEU A 29 4.09 -14.31 0.99
C LEU A 29 3.66 -14.96 2.33
N PRO A 30 4.54 -15.51 3.18
CA PRO A 30 4.16 -16.06 4.48
C PRO A 30 3.51 -15.03 5.41
N ALA A 31 4.09 -13.84 5.55
CA ALA A 31 3.53 -12.75 6.35
C ALA A 31 2.17 -12.30 5.80
N PHE A 32 2.02 -12.22 4.48
CA PHE A 32 0.73 -11.91 3.84
C PHE A 32 -0.32 -13.01 4.09
N LYS A 33 0.06 -14.29 4.05
CA LYS A 33 -0.83 -15.42 4.39
C LYS A 33 -1.33 -15.35 5.83
N LYS A 34 -0.45 -15.01 6.76
CA LYS A 34 -0.80 -14.84 8.18
C LYS A 34 -1.76 -13.67 8.38
N ALA A 35 -1.47 -12.51 7.78
CA ALA A 35 -2.34 -11.34 7.84
C ALA A 35 -3.71 -11.60 7.20
N TRP A 36 -3.77 -12.35 6.09
CA TRP A 36 -5.02 -12.79 5.48
C TRP A 36 -5.83 -13.70 6.40
N ALA A 37 -5.20 -14.67 7.05
CA ALA A 37 -5.88 -15.57 7.99
C ALA A 37 -6.52 -14.79 9.14
N ALA A 38 -5.83 -13.79 9.70
CA ALA A 38 -6.34 -12.90 10.73
C ALA A 38 -7.54 -12.07 10.25
N ASP A 39 -7.52 -11.54 9.00
CA ASP A 39 -8.68 -10.83 8.41
C ASP A 39 -9.90 -11.76 8.25
N VAL A 40 -9.67 -12.98 7.78
CA VAL A 40 -10.75 -13.97 7.61
C VAL A 40 -11.38 -14.31 8.96
N GLU A 41 -10.58 -14.53 9.99
CA GLU A 41 -11.04 -14.80 11.34
C GLU A 41 -11.84 -13.60 11.91
N LYS A 42 -11.28 -12.40 11.86
CA LYS A 42 -11.96 -11.17 12.28
C LYS A 42 -13.32 -11.01 11.62
N ARG A 43 -13.42 -11.26 10.31
CA ARG A 43 -14.67 -11.16 9.55
C ARG A 43 -15.65 -12.30 9.86
N ALA A 44 -15.16 -13.47 10.24
CA ALA A 44 -16.02 -14.57 10.65
C ALA A 44 -16.80 -14.26 11.93
N TYR A 45 -16.15 -13.54 12.87
CA TYR A 45 -16.77 -13.16 14.16
C TYR A 45 -17.52 -11.82 14.14
N ALA A 46 -17.33 -11.00 13.10
CA ALA A 46 -17.93 -9.65 13.03
C ALA A 46 -19.48 -9.66 13.00
N LYS A 47 -20.10 -10.73 12.52
CA LYS A 47 -21.58 -10.89 12.49
C LYS A 47 -21.96 -12.37 12.70
N PRO A 48 -23.00 -12.68 13.49
CA PRO A 48 -23.52 -14.03 13.61
C PRO A 48 -24.01 -14.51 12.23
N ARG A 49 -23.47 -15.62 11.74
CA ARG A 49 -23.79 -16.17 10.42
C ARG A 49 -24.65 -17.42 10.55
N LYS A 50 -25.74 -17.50 9.78
CA LYS A 50 -26.57 -18.70 9.67
C LYS A 50 -25.90 -19.83 8.85
N ARG A 51 -24.89 -19.53 8.01
CA ARG A 51 -24.22 -20.47 7.13
C ARG A 51 -22.69 -20.46 7.36
N LYS A 52 -22.05 -21.61 7.22
CA LYS A 52 -20.59 -21.75 7.32
C LYS A 52 -19.88 -20.88 6.27
N VAL A 53 -18.68 -20.41 6.60
CA VAL A 53 -17.81 -19.65 5.69
C VAL A 53 -17.43 -20.54 4.51
N GLY A 54 -17.43 -19.99 3.28
CA GLY A 54 -17.01 -20.73 2.07
C GLY A 54 -18.14 -21.29 1.21
N GLY A 55 -19.41 -21.19 1.63
CA GLY A 55 -20.58 -21.71 0.86
C GLY A 55 -21.07 -20.81 -0.28
N GLY A 56 -20.35 -19.72 -0.63
CA GLY A 56 -20.75 -18.80 -1.68
C GLY A 56 -20.03 -19.02 -3.03
N ARG A 57 -20.27 -18.07 -3.97
CA ARG A 57 -19.53 -18.03 -5.26
C ARG A 57 -18.03 -17.95 -5.00
N LYS A 58 -17.25 -18.78 -5.72
CA LYS A 58 -15.79 -18.76 -5.63
C LYS A 58 -15.25 -17.38 -6.03
N PRO A 59 -14.27 -16.83 -5.30
CA PRO A 59 -13.70 -15.54 -5.63
C PRO A 59 -12.93 -15.57 -6.96
N THR A 60 -12.83 -14.45 -7.64
CA THR A 60 -12.08 -14.32 -8.90
C THR A 60 -10.58 -14.52 -8.67
N LEU A 61 -10.03 -13.96 -7.59
CA LEU A 61 -8.67 -14.24 -7.14
C LEU A 61 -8.70 -15.56 -6.35
N LYS A 62 -8.12 -16.61 -6.93
CA LYS A 62 -8.26 -17.97 -6.41
C LYS A 62 -7.19 -18.33 -5.40
N SER A 63 -6.00 -17.77 -5.51
CA SER A 63 -4.84 -18.04 -4.66
C SER A 63 -4.40 -16.81 -3.89
N LEU A 64 -3.67 -17.01 -2.81
CA LEU A 64 -3.10 -15.90 -2.02
C LEU A 64 -1.96 -15.21 -2.79
N GLU A 65 -1.27 -15.95 -3.63
CA GLU A 65 -0.27 -15.43 -4.57
C GLU A 65 -0.91 -14.46 -5.57
N ASP A 66 -2.08 -14.79 -6.13
CA ASP A 66 -2.81 -13.90 -7.03
C ASP A 66 -3.35 -12.66 -6.30
N MET A 67 -3.75 -12.79 -5.03
CA MET A 67 -4.19 -11.67 -4.20
C MET A 67 -3.03 -10.72 -3.88
N LEU A 68 -1.87 -11.26 -3.51
CA LEU A 68 -0.67 -10.46 -3.28
C LEU A 68 -0.20 -9.79 -4.57
N LEU A 69 -0.17 -10.51 -5.69
CA LEU A 69 0.15 -9.95 -7.01
C LEU A 69 -0.80 -8.81 -7.38
N PHE A 70 -2.10 -8.99 -7.17
CA PHE A 70 -3.12 -7.99 -7.47
C PHE A 70 -2.86 -6.67 -6.74
N ILE A 71 -2.60 -6.73 -5.43
CA ILE A 71 -2.44 -5.52 -4.63
C ILE A 71 -1.07 -4.86 -4.85
N LEU A 72 0.00 -5.62 -5.05
CA LEU A 72 1.32 -5.07 -5.37
C LEU A 72 1.31 -4.36 -6.73
N LEU A 73 0.68 -4.94 -7.75
CA LEU A 73 0.50 -4.31 -9.06
C LEU A 73 -0.28 -3.01 -8.93
N TYR A 74 -1.36 -3.00 -8.14
CA TYR A 74 -2.14 -1.79 -7.89
C TYR A 74 -1.28 -0.67 -7.30
N PHE A 75 -0.51 -0.93 -6.25
CA PHE A 75 0.37 0.08 -5.64
C PHE A 75 1.54 0.51 -6.53
N LYS A 76 2.05 -0.39 -7.38
CA LYS A 76 3.16 -0.06 -8.29
C LYS A 76 2.72 0.87 -9.42
N ILE A 77 1.59 0.59 -10.06
CA ILE A 77 1.17 1.24 -11.30
C ILE A 77 0.05 2.27 -11.03
N TYR A 78 -0.73 2.05 -9.97
CA TYR A 78 -1.91 2.84 -9.60
C TYR A 78 -2.90 3.01 -10.77
N PRO A 79 -3.29 1.92 -11.45
CA PRO A 79 -4.15 1.99 -12.61
C PRO A 79 -5.58 2.35 -12.22
N LEU A 80 -6.35 2.84 -13.19
CA LEU A 80 -7.81 2.94 -13.03
C LEU A 80 -8.38 1.57 -12.64
N GLN A 81 -9.33 1.55 -11.72
CA GLN A 81 -9.95 0.30 -11.23
C GLN A 81 -10.57 -0.54 -12.36
N GLN A 82 -11.07 0.10 -13.40
CA GLN A 82 -11.55 -0.57 -14.61
C GLN A 82 -10.43 -1.36 -15.31
N VAL A 83 -9.24 -0.76 -15.44
CA VAL A 83 -8.05 -1.41 -16.02
C VAL A 83 -7.59 -2.56 -15.15
N GLN A 84 -7.50 -2.32 -13.82
CA GLN A 84 -7.17 -3.36 -12.84
C GLN A 84 -8.13 -4.55 -12.95
N GLY A 85 -9.44 -4.27 -13.02
CA GLY A 85 -10.46 -5.30 -13.20
C GLY A 85 -10.26 -6.11 -14.49
N THR A 86 -10.01 -5.44 -15.60
CA THR A 86 -9.77 -6.09 -16.90
C THR A 86 -8.55 -7.02 -16.86
N LEU A 87 -7.45 -6.59 -16.25
CA LEU A 87 -6.23 -7.39 -16.12
C LEU A 87 -6.47 -8.71 -15.36
N PHE A 88 -7.31 -8.67 -14.32
CA PHE A 88 -7.59 -9.82 -13.46
C PHE A 88 -8.93 -10.51 -13.76
N GLY A 89 -9.64 -10.12 -14.81
CA GLY A 89 -10.90 -10.76 -15.25
C GLY A 89 -12.06 -10.53 -14.29
N MET A 90 -12.19 -9.31 -13.74
CA MET A 90 -13.25 -8.90 -12.83
C MET A 90 -13.81 -7.52 -13.20
N THR A 91 -14.96 -7.17 -12.65
CA THR A 91 -15.57 -5.85 -12.83
C THR A 91 -14.83 -4.78 -12.02
N GLN A 92 -15.04 -3.50 -12.34
CA GLN A 92 -14.52 -2.37 -11.59
C GLN A 92 -14.93 -2.43 -10.09
N GLY A 93 -16.19 -2.71 -9.79
CA GLY A 93 -16.68 -2.83 -8.41
C GLY A 93 -15.96 -3.94 -7.63
N GLN A 94 -15.78 -5.11 -8.26
CA GLN A 94 -15.01 -6.20 -7.65
C GLN A 94 -13.54 -5.82 -7.43
N ALA A 95 -12.93 -5.08 -8.38
CA ALA A 95 -11.56 -4.61 -8.22
C ALA A 95 -11.46 -3.63 -7.03
N ASN A 96 -12.41 -2.70 -6.90
CA ASN A 96 -12.47 -1.80 -5.75
C ASN A 96 -12.60 -2.55 -4.43
N ASP A 97 -13.51 -3.52 -4.33
CA ASP A 97 -13.71 -4.33 -3.12
C ASP A 97 -12.43 -5.07 -2.72
N TRP A 98 -11.70 -5.63 -3.70
CA TRP A 98 -10.42 -6.27 -3.46
C TRP A 98 -9.33 -5.30 -3.03
N ILE A 99 -9.23 -4.12 -3.63
CA ILE A 99 -8.28 -3.08 -3.23
C ILE A 99 -8.52 -2.68 -1.77
N GLN A 100 -9.76 -2.34 -1.42
CA GLN A 100 -10.14 -1.95 -0.06
C GLN A 100 -9.84 -3.04 0.97
N ARG A 101 -10.03 -4.30 0.60
CA ARG A 101 -9.77 -5.44 1.48
C ARG A 101 -8.30 -5.76 1.64
N LEU A 102 -7.55 -5.79 0.52
CA LEU A 102 -6.16 -6.25 0.51
C LEU A 102 -5.17 -5.20 1.01
N THR A 103 -5.50 -3.91 0.92
CA THR A 103 -4.65 -2.82 1.41
C THR A 103 -4.27 -2.98 2.88
N PRO A 104 -5.21 -3.08 3.84
CA PRO A 104 -4.85 -3.25 5.25
C PRO A 104 -4.14 -4.58 5.53
N ILE A 105 -4.42 -5.63 4.75
CA ILE A 105 -3.74 -6.93 4.89
C ILE A 105 -2.28 -6.82 4.46
N LEU A 106 -2.01 -6.15 3.34
CA LEU A 106 -0.63 -5.89 2.90
C LEU A 106 0.12 -5.01 3.91
N GLN A 107 -0.53 -3.96 4.44
CA GLN A 107 0.07 -3.12 5.47
C GLN A 107 0.44 -3.93 6.73
N ALA A 108 -0.42 -4.84 7.16
CA ALA A 108 -0.15 -5.70 8.30
C ALA A 108 1.04 -6.65 8.03
N ALA A 109 1.12 -7.23 6.83
CA ALA A 109 2.22 -8.09 6.42
C ALA A 109 3.55 -7.32 6.37
N LEU A 110 3.56 -6.13 5.77
CA LEU A 110 4.77 -5.28 5.71
C LEU A 110 5.22 -4.79 7.09
N LYS A 111 4.26 -4.54 7.99
CA LYS A 111 4.58 -4.17 9.38
C LYS A 111 5.25 -5.33 10.12
N GLU A 112 4.77 -6.55 9.93
CA GLU A 112 5.38 -7.75 10.55
C GLU A 112 6.83 -7.96 10.09
N GLU A 113 7.12 -7.71 8.82
CA GLU A 113 8.47 -7.80 8.25
C GLU A 113 9.33 -6.55 8.47
N ALA A 114 8.86 -5.57 9.27
CA ALA A 114 9.54 -4.29 9.50
C ALA A 114 9.91 -3.52 8.20
N LEU A 115 9.10 -3.68 7.15
CA LEU A 115 9.31 -3.05 5.83
C LEU A 115 8.54 -1.73 5.65
N LEU A 116 7.76 -1.32 6.64
CA LEU A 116 7.10 -0.02 6.60
C LEU A 116 8.07 1.07 7.05
N PRO A 117 8.03 2.24 6.38
CA PRO A 117 8.82 3.39 6.85
C PRO A 117 8.32 3.84 8.20
N GLU A 118 9.26 4.24 9.08
CA GLU A 118 8.93 4.84 10.35
C GLU A 118 8.22 6.19 10.12
N ARG A 119 7.15 6.43 10.87
CA ARG A 119 6.34 7.63 10.76
C ARG A 119 6.38 8.53 11.99
N GLU A 120 6.79 7.96 13.11
CA GLU A 120 6.89 8.70 14.35
C GLU A 120 8.28 9.37 14.43
N PRO A 121 8.37 10.71 14.58
CA PRO A 121 9.65 11.43 14.60
C PRO A 121 10.61 10.92 15.67
N VAL A 122 10.10 10.53 16.84
CA VAL A 122 10.92 10.03 17.95
C VAL A 122 11.60 8.71 17.59
N ASN A 123 10.89 7.80 16.93
CA ASN A 123 11.45 6.52 16.51
C ASN A 123 12.39 6.69 15.30
N LEU A 124 12.12 7.69 14.46
CA LEU A 124 12.97 7.99 13.31
C LEU A 124 14.38 8.41 13.77
N GLU A 125 14.48 9.24 14.81
CA GLU A 125 15.76 9.65 15.39
C GLU A 125 16.58 8.44 15.88
N GLN A 126 15.93 7.47 16.51
CA GLN A 126 16.54 6.23 16.95
C GLN A 126 17.06 5.39 15.77
N VAL A 127 16.23 5.20 14.74
CA VAL A 127 16.60 4.45 13.53
C VAL A 127 17.74 5.12 12.79
N LEU A 128 17.74 6.46 12.69
CA LEU A 128 18.80 7.21 12.03
C LEU A 128 20.13 7.17 12.83
N GLY A 129 20.07 7.12 14.16
CA GLY A 129 21.25 6.99 15.02
C GLY A 129 21.97 5.64 14.91
N GLU A 130 21.31 4.60 14.40
CA GLU A 130 21.92 3.29 14.16
C GLU A 130 22.73 3.22 12.84
N TYR A 131 22.61 4.24 11.98
CA TYR A 131 23.23 4.26 10.64
C TYR A 131 24.15 5.47 10.46
N ASP A 132 25.35 5.41 10.99
CA ASP A 132 26.38 6.48 10.94
C ASP A 132 26.82 6.91 9.52
N LEU A 133 26.41 6.18 8.48
CA LEU A 133 26.86 6.37 7.08
C LEU A 133 25.75 6.76 6.11
N LEU A 134 24.53 7.03 6.58
CA LEU A 134 23.44 7.43 5.69
C LEU A 134 23.41 8.94 5.46
N GLU A 135 23.70 9.37 4.24
CA GLU A 135 23.41 10.72 3.78
C GLU A 135 21.94 10.82 3.39
N PHE A 136 21.21 11.76 4.01
CA PHE A 136 19.79 11.98 3.69
C PHE A 136 19.66 13.27 2.89
N THR A 137 18.99 13.18 1.75
CA THR A 137 18.51 14.36 1.04
C THR A 137 17.08 14.65 1.47
N ILE A 138 16.88 15.77 2.17
CA ILE A 138 15.54 16.22 2.58
C ILE A 138 15.03 17.17 1.50
N ASP A 139 13.99 16.76 0.79
CA ASP A 139 13.24 17.64 -0.11
C ASP A 139 11.98 18.14 0.60
N GLY A 140 11.97 19.45 0.87
CA GLY A 140 10.86 20.14 1.52
C GLY A 140 9.89 20.71 0.49
N THR A 141 8.66 20.19 0.44
CA THR A 141 7.59 20.76 -0.39
C THR A 141 6.71 21.68 0.42
N GLU A 142 6.65 22.95 0.02
CA GLU A 142 5.72 23.91 0.64
C GLU A 142 4.29 23.67 0.16
N ARG A 143 3.37 23.46 1.11
CA ARG A 143 1.94 23.42 0.81
C ARG A 143 1.34 24.80 1.08
N ARG A 144 0.68 25.36 0.08
CA ARG A 144 -0.11 26.60 0.29
C ARG A 144 -1.21 26.33 1.32
N ARG A 145 -1.25 27.12 2.36
CA ARG A 145 -2.29 27.11 3.40
C ARG A 145 -3.04 28.42 3.35
N GLN A 146 -4.33 28.40 3.68
CA GLN A 146 -5.08 29.63 3.87
C GLN A 146 -4.42 30.43 5.00
N ARG A 147 -4.17 31.72 4.73
CA ARG A 147 -3.49 32.60 5.68
C ARG A 147 -4.33 32.71 6.96
N PRO A 148 -3.78 32.38 8.14
CA PRO A 148 -4.48 32.56 9.40
C PRO A 148 -4.80 34.03 9.66
N GLN A 149 -5.88 34.31 10.36
CA GLN A 149 -6.22 35.69 10.77
C GLN A 149 -5.38 36.17 11.95
N ASP A 150 -4.92 35.26 12.79
CA ASP A 150 -4.07 35.54 13.94
C ASP A 150 -2.61 35.76 13.56
N ASN A 151 -2.01 36.83 14.08
CA ASN A 151 -0.62 37.19 13.75
C ASN A 151 0.43 36.26 14.35
N VAL A 152 0.11 35.53 15.43
CA VAL A 152 1.01 34.57 16.06
C VAL A 152 1.06 33.29 15.19
N GLU A 153 -0.11 32.79 14.81
CA GLU A 153 -0.20 31.65 13.88
C GLU A 153 0.42 31.98 12.52
N GLN A 154 0.30 33.23 12.02
CA GLN A 154 0.95 33.62 10.77
C GLN A 154 2.47 33.46 10.82
N LYS A 155 3.10 33.78 11.93
CA LYS A 155 4.55 33.67 12.11
C LYS A 155 5.01 32.21 12.13
N GLU A 156 4.21 31.32 12.72
CA GLU A 156 4.50 29.88 12.82
C GLU A 156 4.52 29.20 11.44
N TYR A 157 3.65 29.64 10.53
CA TYR A 157 3.55 29.06 9.18
C TYR A 157 4.27 29.86 8.09
N TYR A 158 5.04 30.88 8.46
CA TYR A 158 5.75 31.69 7.49
C TYR A 158 7.07 31.05 7.06
N SER A 159 7.15 30.67 5.79
CA SER A 159 8.33 29.99 5.22
C SER A 159 9.50 30.92 4.88
N GLY A 160 9.29 32.24 4.91
CA GLY A 160 10.28 33.22 4.50
C GLY A 160 10.50 33.37 2.99
N LYS A 161 9.90 32.54 2.16
CA LYS A 161 9.98 32.68 0.70
C LYS A 161 8.98 33.70 0.19
N LYS A 162 9.48 34.72 -0.54
CA LYS A 162 8.60 35.69 -1.22
C LYS A 162 7.82 34.98 -2.32
N SER A 163 6.49 35.13 -2.33
CA SER A 163 5.68 34.68 -3.44
C SER A 163 5.99 35.52 -4.68
N PRO A 164 6.26 34.91 -5.86
CA PRO A 164 6.53 35.65 -7.09
C PRO A 164 5.32 36.44 -7.62
N TYR A 165 4.17 36.36 -6.97
CA TYR A 165 2.93 37.03 -7.34
C TYR A 165 2.55 38.26 -6.47
N LEU A 166 3.46 38.74 -5.62
CA LEU A 166 3.21 39.92 -4.77
C LEU A 166 3.90 41.20 -5.25
N ASP A 167 4.55 41.19 -6.41
CA ASP A 167 5.13 42.35 -7.05
C ASP A 167 4.39 42.67 -8.38
N GLN A 168 3.09 42.98 -8.30
CA GLN A 168 2.34 43.74 -9.32
C GLN A 168 1.44 44.74 -8.64
#